data_ab1492c6f46e4e0de73ef1b8cb7b5003
#
_entry.id   ab1492c6f46e4e0de73ef1b8cb7b5003
#
_cell.length_a   1.000
_cell.length_b   1.000
_cell.length_c   1.000
_cell.angle_alpha   90.00
_cell.angle_beta   90.00
_cell.angle_gamma   90.00
#
_symmetry.space_group_name_H-M   'P 1'
#
loop_
_entity.id
_entity.type
_entity.pdbx_description
1 polymer ?
#
loop_
_entity_poly.entity_id
_entity_poly.type
_entity_poly.pdbx_seq_one_letter_code
_entity_poly.pdbx_strand_id
1 'polypeptide(L)'
;MIIELLFIILKIFMIIVPLLVFIAYLTYFERKVIGAMQLRKGPNVVGPFGLLQPIADGIKLLTKETIFPDKSSKFLFVLSPILTFALALLAWAVIPLDYKIVLSDINVGLMYIFAISSLGVYGVIVAGWSSNSRYAFLGSLRSAAQMISYEVSIGLIIISVLLSS
;
A
#
# COMPACT_ATOMS: atom_id res chain seq x y z
N MET A 1 -14.64 13.14 -24.93
CA MET A 1 -14.30 11.75 -24.57
C MET A 1 -12.80 11.52 -24.44
N ILE A 2 -11.98 11.62 -25.53
CA ILE A 2 -10.51 11.40 -25.44
C ILE A 2 -9.82 12.44 -24.55
N ILE A 3 -10.15 13.71 -24.67
CA ILE A 3 -9.60 14.80 -23.87
C ILE A 3 -9.98 14.66 -22.39
N GLU A 4 -11.19 14.27 -22.08
CA GLU A 4 -11.67 14.02 -20.71
C GLU A 4 -10.92 12.83 -20.08
N LEU A 5 -10.75 11.74 -20.85
CA LEU A 5 -9.99 10.58 -20.41
C LEU A 5 -8.52 10.95 -20.10
N LEU A 6 -7.90 11.74 -20.97
CA LEU A 6 -6.54 12.23 -20.76
C LEU A 6 -6.43 13.10 -19.51
N PHE A 7 -7.45 13.93 -19.25
CA PHE A 7 -7.49 14.77 -18.06
C PHE A 7 -7.65 13.95 -16.77
N ILE A 8 -8.46 12.89 -16.79
CA ILE A 8 -8.60 11.97 -15.66
C ILE A 8 -7.28 11.25 -15.39
N ILE A 9 -6.62 10.72 -16.42
CA ILE A 9 -5.32 10.05 -16.29
C ILE A 9 -4.29 11.01 -15.69
N LEU A 10 -4.25 12.27 -16.15
CA LEU A 10 -3.32 13.25 -15.63
C LEU A 10 -3.57 13.57 -14.15
N LYS A 11 -4.85 13.68 -13.73
CA LYS A 11 -5.21 13.82 -12.32
C LYS A 11 -4.74 12.63 -11.48
N ILE A 12 -4.91 11.42 -11.97
CA ILE A 12 -4.45 10.20 -11.29
C ILE A 12 -2.93 10.24 -11.10
N PHE A 13 -2.16 10.56 -12.14
CA PHE A 13 -0.72 10.68 -12.05
C PHE A 13 -0.28 11.79 -11.09
N MET A 14 -0.97 12.93 -11.09
CA MET A 14 -0.68 14.05 -10.20
C MET A 14 -0.85 13.68 -8.71
N ILE A 15 -1.68 12.69 -8.40
CA ILE A 15 -1.88 12.18 -7.03
C ILE A 15 -0.91 11.05 -6.72
N ILE A 16 -0.79 10.06 -7.61
CA ILE A 16 -0.02 8.85 -7.34
C ILE A 16 1.48 9.14 -7.27
N VAL A 17 2.03 9.97 -8.17
CA VAL A 17 3.47 10.22 -8.20
C VAL A 17 3.98 10.91 -6.93
N PRO A 18 3.39 12.01 -6.44
CA PRO A 18 3.80 12.61 -5.17
C PRO A 18 3.61 11.66 -3.99
N LEU A 19 2.54 10.87 -3.97
CA LEU A 19 2.28 9.87 -2.95
C LEU A 19 3.40 8.83 -2.87
N LEU A 20 3.79 8.25 -4.00
CA LEU A 20 4.87 7.26 -4.07
C LEU A 20 6.22 7.86 -3.65
N VAL A 21 6.50 9.10 -4.06
CA VAL A 21 7.70 9.82 -3.63
C VAL A 21 7.67 10.05 -2.12
N PHE A 22 6.55 10.48 -1.57
CA PHE A 22 6.39 10.67 -0.11
C PHE A 22 6.64 9.38 0.66
N ILE A 23 6.05 8.26 0.22
CA ILE A 23 6.25 6.94 0.83
C ILE A 23 7.73 6.52 0.76
N ALA A 24 8.39 6.76 -0.37
CA ALA A 24 9.81 6.46 -0.54
C ALA A 24 10.68 7.24 0.47
N TYR A 25 10.41 8.54 0.66
CA TYR A 25 11.12 9.35 1.66
C TYR A 25 10.72 9.03 3.10
N LEU A 26 9.50 8.55 3.34
CA LEU A 26 9.07 8.07 4.65
C LEU A 26 9.96 6.91 5.13
N THR A 27 10.27 5.95 4.24
CA THR A 27 11.18 4.84 4.57
C THR A 27 12.60 5.30 4.89
N TYR A 28 13.08 6.34 4.21
CA TYR A 28 14.37 6.96 4.51
C TYR A 28 14.36 7.61 5.90
N PHE A 29 13.31 8.36 6.21
CA PHE A 29 13.14 9.02 7.50
C PHE A 29 13.09 7.99 8.64
N GLU A 30 12.31 6.92 8.49
CA GLU A 30 12.23 5.82 9.44
C GLU A 30 13.61 5.22 9.74
N ARG A 31 14.39 4.90 8.72
CA ARG A 31 15.76 4.37 8.88
C ARG A 31 16.70 5.36 9.59
N LYS A 32 16.54 6.66 9.39
CA LYS A 32 17.30 7.71 10.09
C LYS A 32 16.94 7.77 11.57
N VAL A 33 15.66 7.76 11.89
CA VAL A 33 15.17 7.79 13.26
C VAL A 33 15.60 6.55 14.03
N ILE A 34 15.40 5.36 13.46
CA ILE A 34 15.86 4.10 14.07
C ILE A 34 17.38 4.10 14.26
N GLY A 35 18.14 4.60 13.30
CA GLY A 35 19.59 4.74 13.40
C GLY A 35 20.00 5.63 14.58
N ALA A 36 19.35 6.79 14.75
CA ALA A 36 19.59 7.70 15.87
C ALA A 36 19.23 7.07 17.23
N MET A 37 18.10 6.36 17.32
CA MET A 37 17.70 5.63 18.53
C MET A 37 18.70 4.54 18.93
N GLN A 38 19.32 3.90 17.93
CA GLN A 38 20.34 2.85 18.12
C GLN A 38 21.77 3.39 18.21
N LEU A 39 21.95 4.72 18.36
CA LEU A 39 23.26 5.40 18.44
C LEU A 39 24.17 5.10 17.23
N ARG A 40 23.60 4.86 16.06
CA ARG A 40 24.32 4.67 14.79
C ARG A 40 23.87 5.68 13.73
N LYS A 41 24.71 5.89 12.74
CA LYS A 41 24.35 6.74 11.58
C LYS A 41 23.43 5.92 10.65
N GLY A 42 22.25 6.47 10.32
CA GLY A 42 21.40 5.96 9.27
C GLY A 42 22.03 6.13 7.86
N PRO A 43 21.30 5.87 6.76
CA PRO A 43 21.82 6.03 5.41
C PRO A 43 22.41 7.43 5.19
N ASN A 44 23.69 7.53 4.78
CA ASN A 44 24.39 8.80 4.59
C ASN A 44 25.34 8.81 3.39
N VAL A 45 25.50 7.68 2.68
CA VAL A 45 26.52 7.52 1.63
C VAL A 45 25.98 7.85 0.24
N VAL A 46 24.72 7.48 -0.06
CA VAL A 46 24.13 7.66 -1.39
C VAL A 46 23.53 9.06 -1.51
N GLY A 47 24.27 9.94 -2.19
CA GLY A 47 23.92 11.37 -2.33
C GLY A 47 24.19 12.18 -1.05
N PRO A 48 23.92 13.51 -1.08
CA PRO A 48 24.11 14.35 0.10
C PRO A 48 23.19 13.85 1.23
N PHE A 49 23.78 13.55 2.39
CA PHE A 49 23.09 13.04 3.57
C PHE A 49 22.30 11.72 3.38
N GLY A 50 22.49 11.01 2.25
CA GLY A 50 21.76 9.77 1.92
C GLY A 50 20.39 10.01 1.28
N LEU A 51 20.09 11.21 0.78
CA LEU A 51 18.78 11.56 0.19
C LEU A 51 18.44 10.74 -1.07
N LEU A 52 19.44 10.24 -1.80
CA LEU A 52 19.21 9.41 -2.99
C LEU A 52 19.03 7.91 -2.67
N GLN A 53 19.08 7.54 -1.39
CA GLN A 53 18.91 6.14 -0.97
C GLN A 53 17.58 5.52 -1.42
N PRO A 54 16.41 6.18 -1.30
CA PRO A 54 15.15 5.62 -1.77
C PRO A 54 15.15 5.33 -3.28
N ILE A 55 15.78 6.18 -4.07
CA ILE A 55 15.89 6.00 -5.53
C ILE A 55 16.80 4.80 -5.85
N ALA A 56 17.94 4.69 -5.17
CA ALA A 56 18.85 3.56 -5.33
C ALA A 56 18.21 2.23 -4.94
N ASP A 57 17.43 2.21 -3.86
CA ASP A 57 16.66 1.04 -3.43
C ASP A 57 15.58 0.67 -4.46
N GLY A 58 14.88 1.65 -5.03
CA GLY A 58 13.90 1.45 -6.10
C GLY A 58 14.51 0.84 -7.35
N ILE A 59 15.62 1.40 -7.85
CA ILE A 59 16.32 0.87 -9.04
C ILE A 59 16.83 -0.54 -8.77
N LYS A 60 17.40 -0.78 -7.61
CA LYS A 60 17.88 -2.12 -7.21
C LYS A 60 16.76 -3.15 -7.23
N LEU A 61 15.57 -2.81 -6.70
CA LEU A 61 14.43 -3.72 -6.66
C LEU A 61 13.86 -3.98 -8.05
N LEU A 62 13.84 -2.97 -8.94
CA LEU A 62 13.39 -3.14 -10.32
C LEU A 62 14.32 -4.02 -11.15
N THR A 63 15.63 -3.98 -10.89
CA THR A 63 16.62 -4.78 -11.61
C THR A 63 16.87 -6.15 -11.00
N LYS A 64 16.34 -6.41 -9.79
CA LYS A 64 16.50 -7.69 -9.10
C LYS A 64 15.64 -8.78 -9.74
N GLU A 65 16.23 -9.94 -9.96
CA GLU A 65 15.52 -11.12 -10.45
C GLU A 65 14.47 -11.61 -9.45
N THR A 66 13.27 -11.89 -9.95
CA THR A 66 12.16 -12.45 -9.16
C THR A 66 12.37 -13.96 -8.95
N ILE A 67 12.43 -14.37 -7.69
CA ILE A 67 12.59 -15.79 -7.33
C ILE A 67 11.20 -16.37 -7.03
N PHE A 68 10.87 -17.48 -7.72
CA PHE A 68 9.64 -18.23 -7.47
C PHE A 68 9.97 -19.54 -6.73
N PRO A 69 9.29 -19.87 -5.63
CA PRO A 69 9.42 -21.18 -5.02
C PRO A 69 8.98 -22.29 -5.99
N ASP A 70 9.73 -23.38 -6.07
CA ASP A 70 9.52 -24.42 -7.09
C ASP A 70 8.12 -25.05 -7.07
N LYS A 71 7.50 -25.17 -5.91
CA LYS A 71 6.16 -25.75 -5.71
C LYS A 71 5.05 -24.72 -5.63
N SER A 72 5.33 -23.43 -5.90
CA SER A 72 4.32 -22.36 -5.84
C SER A 72 3.48 -22.31 -7.11
N SER A 73 2.22 -21.85 -6.97
CA SER A 73 1.38 -21.48 -8.11
C SER A 73 1.81 -20.10 -8.63
N LYS A 74 2.67 -20.06 -9.65
CA LYS A 74 3.32 -18.83 -10.14
C LYS A 74 2.33 -17.71 -10.46
N PHE A 75 1.20 -18.04 -11.09
CA PHE A 75 0.17 -17.05 -11.44
C PHE A 75 -0.41 -16.34 -10.19
N LEU A 76 -0.85 -17.11 -9.19
CA LEU A 76 -1.41 -16.55 -7.97
C LEU A 76 -0.35 -15.83 -7.12
N PHE A 77 0.89 -16.31 -7.16
CA PHE A 77 1.99 -15.71 -6.45
C PHE A 77 2.32 -14.30 -6.95
N VAL A 78 2.25 -14.07 -8.27
CA VAL A 78 2.43 -12.74 -8.87
C VAL A 78 1.17 -11.88 -8.72
N LEU A 79 -0.01 -12.48 -8.80
CA LEU A 79 -1.27 -11.77 -8.71
C LEU A 79 -1.49 -11.15 -7.32
N SER A 80 -1.06 -11.82 -6.25
CA SER A 80 -1.32 -11.36 -4.89
C SER A 80 -0.70 -9.99 -4.55
N PRO A 81 0.58 -9.70 -4.80
CA PRO A 81 1.13 -8.37 -4.55
C PRO A 81 0.57 -7.31 -5.50
N ILE A 82 0.23 -7.67 -6.74
CA ILE A 82 -0.41 -6.74 -7.68
C ILE A 82 -1.80 -6.35 -7.14
N LEU A 83 -2.57 -7.31 -6.65
CA LEU A 83 -3.89 -7.07 -6.09
C LEU A 83 -3.83 -6.17 -4.86
N THR A 84 -2.95 -6.47 -3.89
CA THR A 84 -2.80 -5.63 -2.69
C THR A 84 -2.34 -4.21 -3.04
N PHE A 85 -1.40 -4.07 -3.96
CA PHE A 85 -0.93 -2.75 -4.40
C PHE A 85 -2.02 -1.96 -5.13
N ALA A 86 -2.75 -2.60 -6.04
CA ALA A 86 -3.86 -1.97 -6.76
C ALA A 86 -4.96 -1.50 -5.81
N LEU A 87 -5.35 -2.33 -4.85
CA LEU A 87 -6.36 -1.97 -3.84
C LEU A 87 -5.89 -0.82 -2.95
N ALA A 88 -4.62 -0.81 -2.54
CA ALA A 88 -4.05 0.29 -1.77
C ALA A 88 -4.12 1.62 -2.55
N LEU A 89 -3.85 1.62 -3.85
CA LEU A 89 -3.99 2.82 -4.69
C LEU A 89 -5.45 3.22 -4.90
N LEU A 90 -6.37 2.25 -5.07
CA LEU A 90 -7.80 2.51 -5.23
C LEU A 90 -8.41 3.18 -3.99
N ALA A 91 -7.93 2.88 -2.80
CA ALA A 91 -8.38 3.56 -1.58
C ALA A 91 -8.17 5.08 -1.61
N TRP A 92 -7.13 5.55 -2.30
CA TRP A 92 -6.83 6.99 -2.44
C TRP A 92 -7.77 7.74 -3.39
N ALA A 93 -8.59 7.03 -4.18
CA ALA A 93 -9.52 7.65 -5.12
C ALA A 93 -10.60 8.54 -4.46
N VAL A 94 -10.93 8.25 -3.21
CA VAL A 94 -12.02 8.93 -2.47
C VAL A 94 -11.47 9.90 -1.42
N ILE A 95 -10.17 9.83 -1.12
CA ILE A 95 -9.55 10.68 -0.10
C ILE A 95 -9.37 12.10 -0.66
N PRO A 96 -9.97 13.13 -0.04
CA PRO A 96 -9.78 14.51 -0.46
C PRO A 96 -8.35 14.97 -0.14
N LEU A 97 -7.66 15.50 -1.15
CA LEU A 97 -6.30 16.04 -1.01
C LEU A 97 -6.32 17.54 -0.70
N ASP A 98 -7.36 18.23 -1.17
CA ASP A 98 -7.56 19.66 -0.94
C ASP A 98 -9.06 19.96 -1.05
N TYR A 99 -9.44 21.22 -0.76
CA TYR A 99 -10.81 21.69 -0.88
C TYR A 99 -11.33 21.47 -2.32
N LYS A 100 -12.30 20.58 -2.48
CA LYS A 100 -12.91 20.16 -3.77
C LYS A 100 -11.97 19.39 -4.72
N ILE A 101 -10.78 18.97 -4.30
CA ILE A 101 -9.89 18.13 -5.12
C ILE A 101 -10.01 16.70 -4.66
N VAL A 102 -10.94 15.96 -5.25
CA VAL A 102 -11.15 14.53 -5.08
C VAL A 102 -11.14 13.88 -6.46
N LEU A 103 -10.60 12.68 -6.59
CA LEU A 103 -10.67 11.93 -7.87
C LEU A 103 -12.09 11.48 -8.17
N SER A 104 -12.78 10.96 -7.16
CA SER A 104 -14.17 10.49 -7.25
C SER A 104 -14.95 10.95 -6.03
N ASP A 105 -15.93 11.81 -6.25
CA ASP A 105 -16.84 12.27 -5.21
C ASP A 105 -18.03 11.30 -5.13
N ILE A 106 -17.99 10.43 -4.14
CA ILE A 106 -18.99 9.38 -3.92
C ILE A 106 -19.67 9.65 -2.57
N ASN A 107 -21.00 9.73 -2.56
CA ASN A 107 -21.79 9.98 -1.32
C ASN A 107 -21.54 8.93 -0.22
N VAL A 108 -21.11 7.72 -0.59
CA VAL A 108 -20.79 6.60 0.31
C VAL A 108 -19.29 6.32 0.38
N GLY A 109 -18.45 7.36 0.27
CA GLY A 109 -16.99 7.24 0.19
C GLY A 109 -16.36 6.44 1.32
N LEU A 110 -16.89 6.56 2.54
CA LEU A 110 -16.40 5.82 3.69
C LEU A 110 -16.70 4.31 3.60
N MET A 111 -17.88 3.92 3.11
CA MET A 111 -18.18 2.52 2.83
C MET A 111 -17.29 1.95 1.73
N TYR A 112 -16.95 2.77 0.72
CA TYR A 112 -16.01 2.40 -0.33
C TYR A 112 -14.63 2.07 0.25
N ILE A 113 -14.09 2.91 1.16
CA ILE A 113 -12.81 2.66 1.81
C ILE A 113 -12.83 1.34 2.59
N PHE A 114 -13.90 1.07 3.35
CA PHE A 114 -14.05 -0.21 4.07
C PHE A 114 -14.11 -1.40 3.12
N ALA A 115 -14.86 -1.28 2.03
CA ALA A 115 -14.93 -2.36 1.03
C ALA A 115 -13.56 -2.65 0.40
N ILE A 116 -12.80 -1.62 0.05
CA ILE A 116 -11.45 -1.78 -0.53
C ILE A 116 -10.47 -2.37 0.49
N SER A 117 -10.49 -1.92 1.76
CA SER A 117 -9.61 -2.47 2.79
C SER A 117 -9.90 -3.95 3.04
N SER A 118 -11.18 -4.34 3.13
CA SER A 118 -11.59 -5.73 3.28
C SER A 118 -11.13 -6.62 2.12
N LEU A 119 -11.17 -6.09 0.89
CA LEU A 119 -10.62 -6.81 -0.27
C LEU A 119 -9.10 -6.97 -0.19
N GLY A 120 -8.38 -6.03 0.45
CA GLY A 120 -6.93 -6.11 0.66
C GLY A 120 -6.50 -7.35 1.44
N VAL A 121 -7.32 -7.84 2.35
CA VAL A 121 -7.05 -9.06 3.14
C VAL A 121 -6.91 -10.29 2.26
N TYR A 122 -7.70 -10.38 1.17
CA TYR A 122 -7.61 -11.51 0.24
C TYR A 122 -6.24 -11.59 -0.44
N GLY A 123 -5.59 -10.46 -0.70
CA GLY A 123 -4.22 -10.46 -1.24
C GLY A 123 -3.24 -11.19 -0.33
N VAL A 124 -3.34 -10.99 0.99
CA VAL A 124 -2.48 -11.67 1.99
C VAL A 124 -2.79 -13.16 2.05
N ILE A 125 -4.07 -13.56 2.03
CA ILE A 125 -4.48 -14.97 2.05
C ILE A 125 -3.98 -15.69 0.79
N VAL A 126 -4.20 -15.07 -0.38
CA VAL A 126 -3.75 -15.63 -1.69
C VAL A 126 -2.23 -15.76 -1.74
N ALA A 127 -1.47 -14.80 -1.19
CA ALA A 127 -0.02 -14.87 -1.10
C ALA A 127 0.44 -16.11 -0.29
N GLY A 128 -0.17 -16.32 0.88
CA GLY A 128 0.14 -17.48 1.73
C GLY A 128 -0.23 -18.80 1.06
N TRP A 129 -1.39 -18.87 0.43
CA TRP A 129 -1.84 -20.07 -0.30
C TRP A 129 -0.93 -20.40 -1.48
N SER A 130 -0.59 -19.40 -2.28
CA SER A 130 0.19 -19.57 -3.51
C SER A 130 1.63 -20.00 -3.27
N SER A 131 2.20 -19.70 -2.09
CA SER A 131 3.57 -20.10 -1.72
C SER A 131 3.73 -21.60 -1.48
N ASN A 132 2.63 -22.35 -1.33
CA ASN A 132 2.59 -23.80 -1.03
C ASN A 132 3.48 -24.20 0.16
N SER A 133 3.61 -23.32 1.16
CA SER A 133 4.32 -23.54 2.40
C SER A 133 3.36 -23.53 3.58
N ARG A 134 3.40 -24.54 4.43
CA ARG A 134 2.51 -24.64 5.59
C ARG A 134 2.67 -23.47 6.55
N TYR A 135 3.90 -23.03 6.78
CA TYR A 135 4.16 -21.90 7.69
C TYR A 135 3.73 -20.56 7.11
N ALA A 136 3.97 -20.33 5.81
CA ALA A 136 3.51 -19.13 5.13
C ALA A 136 1.98 -19.05 5.12
N PHE A 137 1.29 -20.17 4.90
CA PHE A 137 -0.16 -20.24 4.94
C PHE A 137 -0.74 -19.96 6.33
N LEU A 138 -0.19 -20.57 7.38
CA LEU A 138 -0.60 -20.29 8.77
C LEU A 138 -0.32 -18.83 9.15
N GLY A 139 0.82 -18.27 8.73
CA GLY A 139 1.16 -16.88 8.94
C GLY A 139 0.18 -15.92 8.24
N SER A 140 -0.21 -16.21 6.99
CA SER A 140 -1.18 -15.41 6.26
C SER A 140 -2.57 -15.45 6.87
N LEU A 141 -3.04 -16.61 7.34
CA LEU A 141 -4.33 -16.73 8.05
C LEU A 141 -4.33 -15.95 9.36
N ARG A 142 -3.24 -16.00 10.12
CA ARG A 142 -3.09 -15.23 11.35
C ARG A 142 -3.12 -13.73 11.08
N SER A 143 -2.40 -13.29 10.06
CA SER A 143 -2.38 -11.88 9.64
C SER A 143 -3.76 -11.44 9.16
N ALA A 144 -4.44 -12.24 8.34
CA ALA A 144 -5.78 -11.95 7.87
C ALA A 144 -6.79 -11.84 9.02
N ALA A 145 -6.75 -12.77 9.97
CA ALA A 145 -7.63 -12.72 11.14
C ALA A 145 -7.41 -11.45 11.98
N GLN A 146 -6.16 -11.04 12.15
CA GLN A 146 -5.81 -9.79 12.83
C GLN A 146 -6.35 -8.57 12.07
N MET A 147 -6.14 -8.50 10.75
CA MET A 147 -6.62 -7.39 9.92
C MET A 147 -8.14 -7.28 9.98
N ILE A 148 -8.88 -8.38 9.84
CA ILE A 148 -10.36 -8.39 9.91
C ILE A 148 -10.83 -7.92 11.30
N SER A 149 -10.20 -8.37 12.38
CA SER A 149 -10.55 -7.95 13.74
C SER A 149 -10.38 -6.45 13.95
N TYR A 150 -9.29 -5.86 13.42
CA TYR A 150 -9.08 -4.41 13.45
C TYR A 150 -10.08 -3.66 12.58
N GLU A 151 -10.39 -4.15 11.38
CA GLU A 151 -11.37 -3.50 10.48
C GLU A 151 -12.76 -3.42 11.12
N VAL A 152 -13.23 -4.49 11.74
CA VAL A 152 -14.54 -4.51 12.43
C VAL A 152 -14.55 -3.48 13.56
N SER A 153 -13.50 -3.41 14.38
CA SER A 153 -13.40 -2.46 15.48
C SER A 153 -13.39 -1.00 15.00
N ILE A 154 -12.57 -0.71 13.99
CA ILE A 154 -12.48 0.63 13.37
C ILE A 154 -13.82 1.00 12.71
N GLY A 155 -14.46 0.06 12.00
CA GLY A 155 -15.76 0.27 11.37
C GLY A 155 -16.83 0.66 12.37
N LEU A 156 -16.93 -0.03 13.50
CA LEU A 156 -17.89 0.29 14.55
C LEU A 156 -17.66 1.67 15.17
N ILE A 157 -16.39 2.04 15.42
CA ILE A 157 -16.03 3.36 15.93
C ILE A 157 -16.46 4.46 14.95
N ILE A 158 -16.13 4.30 13.68
CA ILE A 158 -16.45 5.32 12.66
C ILE A 158 -17.96 5.44 12.44
N ILE A 159 -18.70 4.32 12.44
CA ILE A 159 -20.16 4.37 12.34
C ILE A 159 -20.75 5.13 13.53
N SER A 160 -20.26 4.92 14.75
CA SER A 160 -20.73 5.65 15.91
C SER A 160 -20.50 7.15 15.82
N VAL A 161 -19.36 7.59 15.23
CA VAL A 161 -19.07 9.01 14.98
C VAL A 161 -20.00 9.58 13.90
N LEU A 162 -20.25 8.85 12.83
CA LEU A 162 -21.16 9.28 11.76
C LEU A 162 -22.60 9.44 12.22
N LEU A 163 -23.06 8.59 13.14
CA LEU A 163 -24.41 8.70 13.71
C LEU A 163 -24.56 9.87 14.67
N SER A 164 -23.45 10.40 15.18
CA SER A 164 -23.44 11.56 16.11
C SER A 164 -23.22 12.91 15.41
N SER A 165 -22.83 12.92 14.15
CA SER A 165 -22.61 14.13 13.32
C SER A 165 -23.86 14.49 12.53
#